data_e4a02be2d1e39875512aef8325c0c8fc
#
_entry.id   e4a02be2d1e39875512aef8325c0c8fc
#
_cell.length_a   1.000
_cell.length_b   1.000
_cell.length_c   1.000
_cell.angle_alpha   90.00
_cell.angle_beta   90.00
_cell.angle_gamma   90.00
#
_symmetry.space_group_name_H-M   'P 1'
#
loop_
_entity.id
_entity.type
_entity.pdbx_description
1 polymer ?
#
loop_
_entity_poly.entity_id
_entity_poly.type
_entity_poly.pdbx_seq_one_letter_code
_entity_poly.pdbx_strand_id
1 'polypeptide(L)'
;MLEFFLILAAIYLFAIRCRKGHPGLRDLEGWNYAHRGLHSEGIPENSMAAFKAALDHGYGIELDVHLLKDGNLAVMHDSLLNRTTGLPGRIEDLTTEELKNYRLEGTEETIPEYMDVLTLYNGKAPLIIELKPVDGNHAALTEAACRMMDTYKGPYCMESFDPRCVAWLYKNRPDIIRGQLTENFFKSKSDLPDYLKFALQHCLTNIMCVPDFVAYKFADRNSTPSVKLCKKLWKAQTVTWTLRTKEDYDTAVAEGWIPIFENFIP
;
A
#
# COMPACT_ATOMS: atom_id res chain seq x y z
N MET A 1 -32.78 -21.81 14.28
CA MET A 1 -31.36 -22.07 13.92
C MET A 1 -30.99 -21.52 12.52
N LEU A 2 -31.72 -21.85 11.46
CA LEU A 2 -31.44 -21.37 10.12
C LEU A 2 -31.43 -19.83 10.02
N GLU A 3 -32.43 -19.16 10.57
CA GLU A 3 -32.54 -17.69 10.59
C GLU A 3 -31.33 -17.02 11.28
N PHE A 4 -30.88 -17.60 12.40
CA PHE A 4 -29.69 -17.10 13.10
C PHE A 4 -28.44 -17.17 12.23
N PHE A 5 -28.19 -18.26 11.52
CA PHE A 5 -27.08 -18.40 10.60
C PHE A 5 -27.19 -17.44 9.41
N LEU A 6 -28.40 -17.21 8.90
CA LEU A 6 -28.62 -16.25 7.81
C LEU A 6 -28.32 -14.80 8.26
N ILE A 7 -28.70 -14.45 9.48
CA ILE A 7 -28.38 -13.13 10.06
C ILE A 7 -26.87 -12.96 10.22
N LEU A 8 -26.16 -13.96 10.78
CA LEU A 8 -24.70 -13.89 10.91
C LEU A 8 -24.01 -13.79 9.56
N ALA A 9 -24.46 -14.54 8.56
CA ALA A 9 -23.93 -14.45 7.20
C ALA A 9 -24.16 -13.05 6.60
N ALA A 10 -25.34 -12.47 6.80
CA ALA A 10 -25.64 -11.12 6.32
C ALA A 10 -24.77 -10.07 7.01
N ILE A 11 -24.57 -10.16 8.32
CA ILE A 11 -23.66 -9.27 9.09
C ILE A 11 -22.23 -9.41 8.56
N TYR A 12 -21.73 -10.63 8.36
CA TYR A 12 -20.41 -10.88 7.82
C TYR A 12 -20.24 -10.28 6.42
N LEU A 13 -21.18 -10.55 5.50
CA LEU A 13 -21.14 -9.99 4.14
C LEU A 13 -21.20 -8.48 4.15
N PHE A 14 -21.97 -7.88 5.06
CA PHE A 14 -21.99 -6.42 5.21
C PHE A 14 -20.68 -5.87 5.79
N ALA A 15 -20.05 -6.59 6.72
CA ALA A 15 -18.77 -6.17 7.30
C ALA A 15 -17.63 -6.13 6.29
N ILE A 16 -17.58 -7.07 5.35
CA ILE A 16 -16.54 -7.14 4.31
C ILE A 16 -16.86 -6.29 3.07
N ARG A 17 -17.84 -5.37 3.15
CA ARG A 17 -18.27 -4.59 1.99
C ARG A 17 -17.15 -3.72 1.42
N CYS A 18 -17.17 -3.54 0.09
CA CYS A 18 -16.30 -2.66 -0.65
C CYS A 18 -17.12 -1.68 -1.49
N ARG A 19 -16.53 -0.56 -1.87
CA ARG A 19 -17.14 0.38 -2.82
C ARG A 19 -17.13 -0.24 -4.22
N LYS A 20 -18.24 -0.10 -4.95
CA LYS A 20 -18.34 -0.59 -6.32
C LYS A 20 -18.03 0.53 -7.31
N GLY A 21 -17.16 0.24 -8.27
CA GLY A 21 -17.07 0.99 -9.51
C GLY A 21 -16.48 2.39 -9.40
N HIS A 22 -15.39 2.59 -8.63
CA HIS A 22 -14.64 3.84 -8.74
C HIS A 22 -14.08 3.98 -10.17
N PRO A 23 -14.36 5.09 -10.88
CA PRO A 23 -14.02 5.23 -12.30
C PRO A 23 -12.52 5.13 -12.58
N GLY A 24 -11.67 5.65 -11.68
CA GLY A 24 -10.21 5.65 -11.82
C GLY A 24 -9.54 4.29 -11.64
N LEU A 25 -10.25 3.24 -11.18
CA LEU A 25 -9.65 1.90 -11.04
C LEU A 25 -9.11 1.36 -12.36
N ARG A 26 -9.76 1.68 -13.48
CA ARG A 26 -9.32 1.24 -14.82
C ARG A 26 -7.94 1.78 -15.19
N ASP A 27 -7.57 2.96 -14.69
CA ASP A 27 -6.28 3.59 -14.98
C ASP A 27 -5.13 2.92 -14.22
N LEU A 28 -5.46 2.09 -13.23
CA LEU A 28 -4.51 1.30 -12.44
C LEU A 28 -4.38 -0.14 -12.95
N GLU A 29 -5.32 -0.60 -13.79
CA GLU A 29 -5.31 -1.96 -14.35
C GLU A 29 -4.32 -2.09 -15.52
N GLY A 30 -3.76 -3.28 -15.69
CA GLY A 30 -2.85 -3.58 -16.81
C GLY A 30 -1.42 -3.09 -16.62
N TRP A 31 -1.10 -2.48 -15.49
CA TRP A 31 0.24 -2.08 -15.12
C TRP A 31 0.92 -3.12 -14.23
N ASN A 32 2.24 -3.18 -14.33
CA ASN A 32 3.11 -3.87 -13.39
C ASN A 32 3.65 -2.85 -12.40
N TYR A 33 3.55 -3.15 -11.11
CA TYR A 33 4.01 -2.26 -10.05
C TYR A 33 5.26 -2.81 -9.40
N ALA A 34 6.37 -2.08 -9.50
CA ALA A 34 7.61 -2.41 -8.82
C ALA A 34 7.50 -2.05 -7.34
N HIS A 35 7.59 -3.05 -6.47
CA HIS A 35 7.54 -2.91 -5.01
C HIS A 35 8.70 -2.08 -4.51
N ARG A 36 8.43 -0.92 -3.92
CA ARG A 36 9.44 0.07 -3.49
C ARG A 36 10.39 0.52 -4.61
N GLY A 37 9.87 0.58 -5.84
CA GLY A 37 10.66 0.81 -7.05
C GLY A 37 11.34 -0.46 -7.57
N LEU A 38 12.02 -0.36 -8.73
CA LEU A 38 12.77 -1.47 -9.32
C LEU A 38 14.18 -1.53 -8.70
N HIS A 39 14.21 -1.91 -7.43
CA HIS A 39 15.43 -2.04 -6.62
C HIS A 39 16.19 -3.33 -6.94
N SER A 40 17.51 -3.30 -6.75
CA SER A 40 18.41 -4.43 -6.97
C SER A 40 19.73 -4.19 -6.22
N GLU A 41 20.73 -5.07 -6.39
CA GLU A 41 22.07 -4.84 -5.83
C GLU A 41 22.61 -3.46 -6.28
N GLY A 42 22.96 -2.62 -5.31
CA GLY A 42 23.44 -1.24 -5.55
C GLY A 42 22.37 -0.21 -5.90
N ILE A 43 21.10 -0.60 -5.97
CA ILE A 43 19.95 0.28 -6.14
C ILE A 43 18.97 0.03 -4.98
N PRO A 44 19.03 0.83 -3.90
CA PRO A 44 18.23 0.60 -2.70
C PRO A 44 16.72 0.67 -2.93
N GLU A 45 15.94 -0.08 -2.12
CA GLU A 45 14.49 0.07 -2.08
C GLU A 45 14.08 1.49 -1.70
N ASN A 46 12.93 1.96 -2.18
CA ASN A 46 12.40 3.29 -1.89
C ASN A 46 13.41 4.44 -2.17
N SER A 47 14.31 4.28 -3.15
CA SER A 47 15.28 5.30 -3.59
C SER A 47 14.86 5.94 -4.90
N MET A 48 15.38 7.15 -5.17
CA MET A 48 15.16 7.84 -6.45
C MET A 48 15.69 7.03 -7.63
N ALA A 49 16.80 6.33 -7.45
CA ALA A 49 17.36 5.41 -8.46
C ALA A 49 16.41 4.25 -8.77
N ALA A 50 15.81 3.61 -7.74
CA ALA A 50 14.85 2.52 -7.93
C ALA A 50 13.57 2.99 -8.64
N PHE A 51 13.09 4.18 -8.29
CA PHE A 51 11.91 4.78 -8.93
C PHE A 51 12.18 5.16 -10.39
N LYS A 52 13.36 5.73 -10.66
CA LYS A 52 13.76 6.02 -12.02
C LYS A 52 13.92 4.75 -12.85
N ALA A 53 14.52 3.70 -12.31
CA ALA A 53 14.67 2.41 -12.99
C ALA A 53 13.30 1.81 -13.33
N ALA A 54 12.33 1.85 -12.41
CA ALA A 54 10.97 1.39 -12.68
C ALA A 54 10.30 2.19 -13.82
N LEU A 55 10.42 3.52 -13.79
CA LEU A 55 9.86 4.40 -14.81
C LEU A 55 10.49 4.16 -16.19
N ASP A 56 11.82 3.99 -16.25
CA ASP A 56 12.55 3.70 -17.49
C ASP A 56 12.12 2.36 -18.13
N HIS A 57 11.63 1.41 -17.32
CA HIS A 57 11.05 0.14 -17.77
C HIS A 57 9.54 0.22 -18.07
N GLY A 58 8.91 1.38 -17.88
CA GLY A 58 7.48 1.56 -18.13
C GLY A 58 6.60 0.95 -17.04
N TYR A 59 7.08 0.84 -15.81
CA TYR A 59 6.33 0.32 -14.66
C TYR A 59 5.75 1.43 -13.80
N GLY A 60 4.58 1.13 -13.20
CA GLY A 60 4.14 1.81 -11.99
C GLY A 60 5.00 1.43 -10.80
N ILE A 61 4.87 2.13 -9.71
CA ILE A 61 5.52 1.78 -8.45
C ILE A 61 4.51 1.66 -7.32
N GLU A 62 4.87 0.83 -6.36
CA GLU A 62 4.39 0.93 -5.01
C GLU A 62 5.48 1.58 -4.16
N LEU A 63 5.10 2.44 -3.21
CA LEU A 63 6.01 3.16 -2.33
C LEU A 63 5.37 3.44 -0.97
N ASP A 64 6.23 3.55 0.06
CA ASP A 64 5.83 3.73 1.45
C ASP A 64 6.06 5.16 1.92
N VAL A 65 5.09 5.80 2.57
CA VAL A 65 5.24 7.19 3.05
C VAL A 65 5.03 7.33 4.55
N HIS A 66 5.91 8.11 5.18
CA HIS A 66 5.87 8.49 6.59
C HIS A 66 5.75 10.00 6.75
N LEU A 67 5.03 10.43 7.80
CA LEU A 67 4.92 11.84 8.18
C LEU A 67 6.14 12.25 8.99
N LEU A 68 6.87 13.25 8.50
CA LEU A 68 8.02 13.84 9.18
C LEU A 68 7.60 14.82 10.28
N LYS A 69 8.56 15.16 11.16
CA LYS A 69 8.40 16.11 12.25
C LYS A 69 7.95 17.50 11.80
N ASP A 70 8.36 17.92 10.60
CA ASP A 70 8.02 19.23 10.04
C ASP A 70 6.71 19.23 9.22
N GLY A 71 6.00 18.08 9.16
CA GLY A 71 4.73 17.94 8.46
C GLY A 71 4.84 17.61 6.98
N ASN A 72 6.05 17.42 6.44
CA ASN A 72 6.30 16.88 5.12
C ASN A 72 6.29 15.34 5.15
N LEU A 73 6.44 14.72 3.97
CA LEU A 73 6.46 13.26 3.85
C LEU A 73 7.79 12.79 3.26
N ALA A 74 8.32 11.71 3.85
CA ALA A 74 9.47 10.97 3.34
C ALA A 74 9.06 9.59 2.86
N VAL A 75 9.87 9.02 1.95
CA VAL A 75 9.63 7.71 1.37
C VAL A 75 10.59 6.69 1.98
N MET A 76 10.05 5.78 2.79
CA MET A 76 10.79 4.71 3.46
C MET A 76 9.80 3.67 3.98
N HIS A 77 10.18 2.39 4.03
CA HIS A 77 9.28 1.35 4.52
C HIS A 77 9.19 1.30 6.05
N ASP A 78 10.33 1.30 6.74
CA ASP A 78 10.38 1.13 8.19
C ASP A 78 10.35 2.48 8.92
N SER A 79 9.69 2.55 10.08
CA SER A 79 9.82 3.68 10.99
C SER A 79 11.25 3.81 11.52
N LEU A 80 11.94 2.66 11.74
CA LEU A 80 13.32 2.64 12.22
C LEU A 80 14.32 2.76 11.06
N LEU A 81 15.30 3.64 11.19
CA LEU A 81 16.31 3.92 10.17
C LEU A 81 17.36 2.81 9.99
N ASN A 82 17.51 1.93 11.00
CA ASN A 82 18.63 0.99 11.11
C ASN A 82 18.83 0.08 9.88
N ARG A 83 17.75 -0.50 9.35
CA ARG A 83 17.85 -1.52 8.31
C ARG A 83 18.41 -0.99 7.00
N THR A 84 17.94 0.16 6.58
CA THR A 84 18.30 0.74 5.28
C THR A 84 19.43 1.76 5.36
N THR A 85 19.62 2.42 6.51
CA THR A 85 20.68 3.44 6.64
C THR A 85 21.86 3.02 7.50
N GLY A 86 21.71 1.96 8.30
CA GLY A 86 22.72 1.55 9.30
C GLY A 86 22.79 2.47 10.51
N LEU A 87 22.01 3.55 10.58
CA LEU A 87 22.01 4.53 11.67
C LEU A 87 20.78 4.34 12.58
N PRO A 88 20.91 4.64 13.89
CA PRO A 88 19.78 4.58 14.79
C PRO A 88 18.83 5.77 14.58
N GLY A 89 17.59 5.63 15.02
CA GLY A 89 16.58 6.69 15.00
C GLY A 89 15.28 6.27 14.32
N ARG A 90 14.37 7.22 14.24
CA ARG A 90 13.08 7.06 13.58
C ARG A 90 12.91 8.12 12.50
N ILE A 91 12.31 7.76 11.39
CA ILE A 91 12.08 8.69 10.28
C ILE A 91 11.12 9.82 10.67
N GLU A 92 10.16 9.54 11.54
CA GLU A 92 9.18 10.54 12.00
C GLU A 92 9.78 11.64 12.88
N ASP A 93 10.98 11.39 13.44
CA ASP A 93 11.71 12.37 14.25
C ASP A 93 12.56 13.34 13.39
N LEU A 94 12.65 13.09 12.07
CA LEU A 94 13.43 13.88 11.14
C LEU A 94 12.61 15.01 10.51
N THR A 95 13.32 16.04 10.10
CA THR A 95 12.82 17.06 9.18
C THR A 95 13.25 16.73 7.74
N THR A 96 12.60 17.33 6.77
CA THR A 96 12.96 17.21 5.36
C THR A 96 14.44 17.50 5.11
N GLU A 97 14.99 18.54 5.74
CA GLU A 97 16.40 18.90 5.54
C GLU A 97 17.39 17.85 6.06
N GLU A 98 17.00 17.10 7.08
CA GLU A 98 17.83 16.05 7.69
C GLU A 98 17.90 14.78 6.83
N LEU A 99 16.93 14.51 5.94
CA LEU A 99 16.89 13.30 5.12
C LEU A 99 18.17 13.08 4.28
N LYS A 100 18.78 14.16 3.79
CA LYS A 100 20.03 14.11 3.01
C LYS A 100 21.24 13.56 3.77
N ASN A 101 21.15 13.48 5.12
CA ASN A 101 22.23 12.96 5.94
C ASN A 101 22.18 11.42 6.08
N TYR A 102 21.13 10.78 5.56
CA TYR A 102 20.90 9.34 5.70
C TYR A 102 21.05 8.64 4.35
N ARG A 103 22.19 7.97 4.18
CA ARG A 103 22.49 7.17 2.99
C ARG A 103 21.79 5.81 3.06
N LEU A 104 21.23 5.37 1.95
CA LEU A 104 20.54 4.10 1.83
C LEU A 104 21.52 3.00 1.42
N GLU A 105 21.58 1.93 2.22
CA GLU A 105 22.34 0.69 1.93
C GLU A 105 23.81 0.94 1.54
N GLY A 106 24.43 1.99 2.08
CA GLY A 106 25.82 2.34 1.82
C GLY A 106 26.09 2.93 0.41
N THR A 107 25.04 3.31 -0.31
CA THR A 107 25.14 3.97 -1.63
C THR A 107 25.16 5.50 -1.50
N GLU A 108 25.17 6.22 -2.62
CA GLU A 108 24.99 7.67 -2.63
C GLU A 108 23.53 8.13 -2.55
N GLU A 109 22.59 7.21 -2.69
CA GLU A 109 21.15 7.50 -2.54
C GLU A 109 20.82 7.91 -1.10
N THR A 110 19.93 8.87 -0.94
CA THR A 110 19.41 9.31 0.36
C THR A 110 17.92 9.00 0.47
N ILE A 111 17.36 9.14 1.67
CA ILE A 111 15.90 8.99 1.85
C ILE A 111 15.20 10.07 1.03
N PRO A 112 14.32 9.70 0.04
CA PRO A 112 13.64 10.67 -0.79
C PRO A 112 12.56 11.46 -0.05
N GLU A 113 12.39 12.71 -0.42
CA GLU A 113 11.14 13.43 -0.17
C GLU A 113 10.04 12.89 -1.09
N TYR A 114 8.83 12.80 -0.57
CA TYR A 114 7.69 12.33 -1.38
C TYR A 114 7.44 13.21 -2.61
N MET A 115 7.63 14.54 -2.48
CA MET A 115 7.49 15.48 -3.61
C MET A 115 8.48 15.24 -4.75
N ASP A 116 9.68 14.76 -4.45
CA ASP A 116 10.68 14.44 -5.49
C ASP A 116 10.21 13.25 -6.33
N VAL A 117 9.61 12.24 -5.70
CA VAL A 117 9.01 11.09 -6.41
C VAL A 117 7.84 11.54 -7.28
N LEU A 118 6.96 12.39 -6.78
CA LEU A 118 5.84 12.94 -7.56
C LEU A 118 6.34 13.75 -8.77
N THR A 119 7.41 14.51 -8.58
CA THR A 119 8.04 15.29 -9.65
C THR A 119 8.67 14.39 -10.70
N LEU A 120 9.35 13.32 -10.31
CA LEU A 120 9.96 12.34 -11.23
C LEU A 120 8.88 11.68 -12.09
N TYR A 121 7.82 11.18 -11.45
CA TYR A 121 6.74 10.47 -12.13
C TYR A 121 5.88 11.39 -12.98
N ASN A 122 5.47 12.53 -12.45
CA ASN A 122 4.75 13.59 -13.17
C ASN A 122 3.63 13.04 -14.11
N GLY A 123 2.89 12.06 -13.63
CA GLY A 123 1.79 11.45 -14.37
C GLY A 123 2.17 10.42 -15.45
N LYS A 124 3.44 10.07 -15.60
CA LYS A 124 3.92 9.15 -16.66
C LYS A 124 3.54 7.69 -16.42
N ALA A 125 3.39 7.29 -15.16
CA ALA A 125 2.98 5.95 -14.75
C ALA A 125 2.21 6.02 -13.41
N PRO A 126 1.39 5.02 -13.07
CA PRO A 126 0.58 5.03 -11.87
C PRO A 126 1.40 4.79 -10.60
N LEU A 127 0.86 5.29 -9.47
CA LEU A 127 1.43 5.15 -8.13
C LEU A 127 0.46 4.40 -7.21
N ILE A 128 0.97 3.41 -6.47
CA ILE A 128 0.33 2.83 -5.29
C ILE A 128 1.08 3.36 -4.07
N ILE A 129 0.38 4.10 -3.20
CA ILE A 129 1.00 4.82 -2.08
C ILE A 129 0.55 4.16 -0.78
N GLU A 130 1.47 3.47 -0.10
CA GLU A 130 1.19 2.92 1.22
C GLU A 130 1.41 3.96 2.32
N LEU A 131 0.37 4.24 3.09
CA LEU A 131 0.43 5.11 4.26
C LEU A 131 0.90 4.32 5.49
N LYS A 132 2.03 4.73 6.08
CA LYS A 132 2.67 4.10 7.25
C LYS A 132 2.40 4.92 8.53
N PRO A 133 1.22 4.82 9.14
CA PRO A 133 0.95 5.55 10.37
C PRO A 133 1.67 4.94 11.55
N VAL A 134 2.18 5.80 12.44
CA VAL A 134 2.80 5.44 13.70
C VAL A 134 2.23 6.31 14.82
N ASP A 135 2.22 5.79 16.06
CA ASP A 135 1.85 6.53 17.26
C ASP A 135 0.50 7.30 17.13
N GLY A 136 -0.43 6.79 16.33
CA GLY A 136 -1.75 7.37 16.17
C GLY A 136 -1.85 8.54 15.17
N ASN A 137 -0.79 8.85 14.41
CA ASN A 137 -0.74 9.96 13.45
C ASN A 137 -1.52 9.73 12.15
N HIS A 138 -2.32 8.65 12.04
CA HIS A 138 -3.01 8.24 10.81
C HIS A 138 -3.78 9.36 10.11
N ALA A 139 -4.46 10.24 10.86
CA ALA A 139 -5.21 11.35 10.28
C ALA A 139 -4.28 12.41 9.67
N ALA A 140 -3.24 12.83 10.42
CA ALA A 140 -2.28 13.85 9.97
C ALA A 140 -1.47 13.36 8.76
N LEU A 141 -1.00 12.10 8.77
CA LEU A 141 -0.33 11.47 7.65
C LEU A 141 -1.21 11.43 6.40
N THR A 142 -2.45 10.94 6.54
CA THR A 142 -3.37 10.81 5.40
C THR A 142 -3.72 12.17 4.81
N GLU A 143 -3.96 13.17 5.67
CA GLU A 143 -4.24 14.54 5.24
C GLU A 143 -3.05 15.17 4.51
N ALA A 144 -1.83 15.01 5.03
CA ALA A 144 -0.61 15.50 4.39
C ALA A 144 -0.40 14.86 3.01
N ALA A 145 -0.58 13.53 2.91
CA ALA A 145 -0.49 12.82 1.63
C ALA A 145 -1.53 13.35 0.62
N CYS A 146 -2.78 13.52 1.04
CA CYS A 146 -3.82 14.06 0.17
C CYS A 146 -3.49 15.46 -0.35
N ARG A 147 -2.99 16.36 0.51
CA ARG A 147 -2.60 17.73 0.10
C ARG A 147 -1.52 17.72 -0.98
N MET A 148 -0.51 16.85 -0.84
CA MET A 148 0.57 16.75 -1.85
C MET A 148 0.04 16.19 -3.17
N MET A 149 -0.93 15.27 -3.12
CA MET A 149 -1.54 14.71 -4.32
C MET A 149 -2.54 15.65 -5.02
N ASP A 150 -3.01 16.73 -4.40
CA ASP A 150 -3.96 17.66 -5.04
C ASP A 150 -3.40 18.31 -6.31
N THR A 151 -2.08 18.41 -6.43
CA THR A 151 -1.41 18.95 -7.63
C THR A 151 -0.97 17.89 -8.62
N TYR A 152 -0.97 16.61 -8.23
CA TYR A 152 -0.53 15.50 -9.07
C TYR A 152 -1.55 15.17 -10.16
N LYS A 153 -1.09 14.91 -11.38
CA LYS A 153 -1.97 14.71 -12.56
C LYS A 153 -2.03 13.26 -13.04
N GLY A 154 -1.28 12.35 -12.43
CA GLY A 154 -1.25 10.93 -12.83
C GLY A 154 -2.26 10.07 -12.13
N PRO A 155 -2.48 8.82 -12.61
CA PRO A 155 -3.26 7.84 -11.89
C PRO A 155 -2.55 7.43 -10.59
N TYR A 156 -3.32 7.31 -9.52
CA TYR A 156 -2.80 6.83 -8.24
C TYR A 156 -3.90 6.24 -7.36
N CYS A 157 -3.48 5.48 -6.38
CA CYS A 157 -4.31 5.06 -5.25
C CYS A 157 -3.50 5.15 -3.95
N MET A 158 -4.22 5.15 -2.83
CA MET A 158 -3.63 5.08 -1.50
C MET A 158 -4.10 3.83 -0.78
N GLU A 159 -3.20 3.18 -0.05
CA GLU A 159 -3.52 2.01 0.75
C GLU A 159 -2.84 2.06 2.11
N SER A 160 -3.30 1.23 3.04
CA SER A 160 -2.68 1.06 4.35
C SER A 160 -3.09 -0.25 4.99
N PHE A 161 -2.21 -0.80 5.82
CA PHE A 161 -2.57 -1.85 6.79
C PHE A 161 -3.48 -1.31 7.90
N ASP A 162 -3.36 -0.02 8.22
CA ASP A 162 -4.19 0.61 9.23
C ASP A 162 -5.54 1.05 8.63
N PRO A 163 -6.65 0.39 9.00
CA PRO A 163 -7.95 0.74 8.46
C PRO A 163 -8.42 2.16 8.83
N ARG A 164 -7.74 2.82 9.79
CA ARG A 164 -8.06 4.20 10.17
C ARG A 164 -7.63 5.20 9.10
N CYS A 165 -6.50 4.97 8.38
CA CYS A 165 -6.11 5.76 7.22
C CYS A 165 -7.14 5.62 6.10
N VAL A 166 -7.54 4.38 5.79
CA VAL A 166 -8.51 4.09 4.73
C VAL A 166 -9.91 4.64 5.08
N ALA A 167 -10.29 4.58 6.37
CA ALA A 167 -11.52 5.19 6.86
C ALA A 167 -11.49 6.73 6.80
N TRP A 168 -10.33 7.33 7.03
CA TRP A 168 -10.16 8.78 6.87
C TRP A 168 -10.37 9.20 5.41
N LEU A 169 -9.77 8.47 4.45
CA LEU A 169 -10.02 8.66 3.00
C LEU A 169 -11.49 8.49 2.66
N TYR A 170 -12.15 7.44 3.17
CA TYR A 170 -13.57 7.21 2.94
C TYR A 170 -14.43 8.40 3.32
N LYS A 171 -14.12 9.02 4.46
CA LYS A 171 -14.91 10.13 5.02
C LYS A 171 -14.59 11.48 4.37
N ASN A 172 -13.31 11.76 4.11
CA ASN A 172 -12.84 13.11 3.78
C ASN A 172 -12.45 13.28 2.30
N ARG A 173 -12.02 12.20 1.64
CA ARG A 173 -11.55 12.20 0.24
C ARG A 173 -12.14 11.01 -0.54
N PRO A 174 -13.48 10.98 -0.70
CA PRO A 174 -14.15 9.91 -1.46
C PRO A 174 -13.76 9.88 -2.94
N ASP A 175 -13.17 10.94 -3.46
CA ASP A 175 -12.60 11.06 -4.80
C ASP A 175 -11.33 10.20 -5.00
N ILE A 176 -10.60 9.87 -3.93
CA ILE A 176 -9.37 9.06 -4.00
C ILE A 176 -9.72 7.56 -3.98
N ILE A 177 -9.03 6.81 -4.84
CA ILE A 177 -9.05 5.34 -4.83
C ILE A 177 -8.29 4.87 -3.58
N ARG A 178 -8.95 4.05 -2.76
CA ARG A 178 -8.40 3.59 -1.49
C ARG A 178 -8.44 2.07 -1.35
N GLY A 179 -7.38 1.51 -0.80
CA GLY A 179 -7.17 0.09 -0.60
C GLY A 179 -6.98 -0.30 0.85
N GLN A 180 -7.45 -1.48 1.22
CA GLN A 180 -7.11 -2.10 2.49
C GLN A 180 -6.03 -3.16 2.26
N LEU A 181 -4.83 -2.92 2.81
CA LEU A 181 -3.76 -3.91 2.88
C LEU A 181 -4.05 -4.93 3.98
N THR A 182 -3.81 -6.19 3.68
CA THR A 182 -3.99 -7.27 4.67
C THR A 182 -3.22 -8.53 4.28
N GLU A 183 -3.04 -9.41 5.27
CA GLU A 183 -2.38 -10.70 5.14
C GLU A 183 -2.94 -11.70 6.18
N ASN A 184 -2.38 -12.89 6.25
CA ASN A 184 -2.61 -13.78 7.38
C ASN A 184 -1.71 -13.40 8.57
N PHE A 185 -2.20 -12.51 9.43
CA PHE A 185 -1.46 -11.99 10.59
C PHE A 185 -1.09 -13.05 11.63
N PHE A 186 -1.68 -14.26 11.59
CA PHE A 186 -1.26 -15.35 12.46
C PHE A 186 0.00 -16.06 11.95
N LYS A 187 0.37 -15.83 10.68
CA LYS A 187 1.62 -16.32 10.09
C LYS A 187 2.75 -15.29 10.11
N SER A 188 2.43 -14.02 10.27
CA SER A 188 3.41 -12.94 10.35
C SER A 188 3.82 -12.66 11.80
N LYS A 189 4.96 -11.97 11.96
CA LYS A 189 5.46 -11.49 13.27
C LYS A 189 4.71 -10.20 13.65
N SER A 190 3.41 -10.30 13.91
CA SER A 190 2.58 -9.16 14.29
C SER A 190 2.28 -9.20 15.79
N ASP A 191 2.50 -8.08 16.49
CA ASP A 191 2.17 -7.90 17.91
C ASP A 191 0.72 -7.46 18.16
N LEU A 192 -0.11 -7.45 17.11
CA LEU A 192 -1.52 -7.12 17.24
C LEU A 192 -2.26 -8.14 18.09
N PRO A 193 -3.27 -7.73 18.87
CA PRO A 193 -4.18 -8.66 19.56
C PRO A 193 -4.89 -9.59 18.57
N ASP A 194 -5.13 -10.84 18.97
CA ASP A 194 -5.68 -11.88 18.08
C ASP A 194 -7.04 -11.51 17.46
N TYR A 195 -7.89 -10.76 18.18
CA TYR A 195 -9.17 -10.30 17.62
C TYR A 195 -8.98 -9.30 16.47
N LEU A 196 -7.92 -8.45 16.52
CA LEU A 196 -7.56 -7.55 15.43
C LEU A 196 -6.93 -8.32 14.27
N LYS A 197 -6.01 -9.27 14.54
CA LYS A 197 -5.47 -10.17 13.51
C LYS A 197 -6.59 -10.84 12.73
N PHE A 198 -7.56 -11.40 13.45
CA PHE A 198 -8.73 -12.03 12.86
C PHE A 198 -9.55 -11.03 12.03
N ALA A 199 -9.87 -9.87 12.58
CA ALA A 199 -10.68 -8.87 11.90
C ALA A 199 -10.01 -8.37 10.60
N LEU A 200 -8.71 -8.07 10.64
CA LEU A 200 -7.94 -7.61 9.49
C LEU A 200 -7.81 -8.71 8.43
N GLN A 201 -7.36 -9.92 8.81
CA GLN A 201 -7.22 -11.04 7.89
C GLN A 201 -8.51 -11.35 7.14
N HIS A 202 -9.66 -11.24 7.81
CA HIS A 202 -10.96 -11.54 7.25
C HIS A 202 -11.68 -10.31 6.66
N CYS A 203 -10.97 -9.20 6.46
CA CYS A 203 -11.51 -7.96 5.88
C CYS A 203 -12.72 -7.38 6.66
N LEU A 204 -12.91 -7.72 7.95
CA LEU A 204 -14.05 -7.22 8.73
C LEU A 204 -13.95 -5.71 8.99
N THR A 205 -12.74 -5.16 8.96
CA THR A 205 -12.48 -3.72 9.08
C THR A 205 -13.00 -2.91 7.90
N ASN A 206 -13.35 -3.56 6.78
CA ASN A 206 -13.98 -2.92 5.64
C ASN A 206 -15.31 -2.22 5.98
N ILE A 207 -15.96 -2.65 7.08
CA ILE A 207 -17.18 -1.97 7.58
C ILE A 207 -16.92 -0.48 7.87
N MET A 208 -15.69 -0.13 8.26
CA MET A 208 -15.30 1.24 8.61
C MET A 208 -14.81 2.04 7.39
N CYS A 209 -14.10 1.40 6.48
CA CYS A 209 -13.32 2.08 5.44
C CYS A 209 -13.88 1.91 4.02
N VAL A 210 -14.73 0.92 3.78
CA VAL A 210 -15.36 0.65 2.46
C VAL A 210 -14.35 0.86 1.31
N PRO A 211 -13.32 0.00 1.21
CA PRO A 211 -12.24 0.18 0.24
C PRO A 211 -12.72 -0.08 -1.20
N ASP A 212 -12.00 0.43 -2.20
CA ASP A 212 -12.20 0.12 -3.62
C ASP A 212 -11.55 -1.19 -4.01
N PHE A 213 -10.42 -1.49 -3.38
CA PHE A 213 -9.65 -2.71 -3.60
C PHE A 213 -9.13 -3.30 -2.28
N VAL A 214 -8.82 -4.58 -2.34
CA VAL A 214 -8.14 -5.29 -1.24
C VAL A 214 -6.77 -5.71 -1.75
N ALA A 215 -5.71 -5.23 -1.10
CA ALA A 215 -4.34 -5.66 -1.36
C ALA A 215 -3.96 -6.79 -0.38
N TYR A 216 -3.86 -8.01 -0.90
CA TYR A 216 -3.65 -9.20 -0.08
C TYR A 216 -2.34 -9.88 -0.43
N LYS A 217 -1.60 -10.31 0.62
CA LYS A 217 -0.36 -11.07 0.45
C LYS A 217 -0.60 -12.35 -0.36
N PHE A 218 0.11 -12.48 -1.48
CA PHE A 218 -0.12 -13.56 -2.44
C PHE A 218 0.00 -14.96 -1.83
N ALA A 219 1.02 -15.19 -1.04
CA ALA A 219 1.24 -16.47 -0.36
C ALA A 219 0.08 -16.89 0.55
N ASP A 220 -0.70 -15.93 1.03
CA ASP A 220 -1.82 -16.14 1.95
C ASP A 220 -3.20 -16.07 1.28
N ARG A 221 -3.29 -15.83 -0.04
CA ARG A 221 -4.55 -15.55 -0.77
C ARG A 221 -5.65 -16.62 -0.60
N ASN A 222 -5.27 -17.81 -0.20
CA ASN A 222 -6.19 -18.92 0.07
C ASN A 222 -6.50 -19.12 1.57
N SER A 223 -5.96 -18.28 2.46
CA SER A 223 -6.15 -18.41 3.92
C SER A 223 -7.56 -18.01 4.37
N THR A 224 -8.29 -17.23 3.57
CA THR A 224 -9.63 -16.76 3.90
C THR A 224 -10.51 -16.66 2.65
N PRO A 225 -11.82 -16.93 2.74
CA PRO A 225 -12.75 -16.68 1.65
C PRO A 225 -13.07 -15.20 1.42
N SER A 226 -12.72 -14.32 2.39
CA SER A 226 -13.16 -12.92 2.42
C SER A 226 -12.78 -12.16 1.15
N VAL A 227 -11.52 -12.29 0.69
CA VAL A 227 -11.04 -11.58 -0.51
C VAL A 227 -11.80 -12.03 -1.76
N LYS A 228 -12.04 -13.35 -1.90
CA LYS A 228 -12.83 -13.90 -3.01
C LYS A 228 -14.28 -13.40 -2.97
N LEU A 229 -14.85 -13.25 -1.77
CA LEU A 229 -16.18 -12.69 -1.57
C LEU A 229 -16.23 -11.19 -1.86
N CYS A 230 -15.23 -10.41 -1.44
CA CYS A 230 -15.08 -8.99 -1.80
C CYS A 230 -15.08 -8.83 -3.32
N LYS A 231 -14.26 -9.60 -4.04
CA LYS A 231 -14.19 -9.59 -5.50
C LYS A 231 -15.52 -9.99 -6.14
N LYS A 232 -16.13 -11.11 -5.71
CA LYS A 232 -17.33 -11.68 -6.34
C LYS A 232 -18.60 -10.87 -6.09
N LEU A 233 -18.83 -10.46 -4.84
CA LEU A 233 -20.08 -9.82 -4.41
C LEU A 233 -20.03 -8.30 -4.49
N TRP A 234 -18.91 -7.72 -4.12
CA TRP A 234 -18.74 -6.27 -4.05
C TRP A 234 -17.98 -5.68 -5.25
N LYS A 235 -17.45 -6.55 -6.15
CA LYS A 235 -16.66 -6.15 -7.33
C LYS A 235 -15.42 -5.35 -6.95
N ALA A 236 -14.87 -5.59 -5.75
CA ALA A 236 -13.61 -5.01 -5.34
C ALA A 236 -12.49 -5.46 -6.28
N GLN A 237 -11.64 -4.53 -6.70
CA GLN A 237 -10.38 -4.90 -7.36
C GLN A 237 -9.49 -5.65 -6.36
N THR A 238 -8.70 -6.59 -6.85
CA THR A 238 -7.72 -7.30 -6.03
C THR A 238 -6.32 -6.91 -6.47
N VAL A 239 -5.49 -6.50 -5.50
CA VAL A 239 -4.07 -6.20 -5.66
C VAL A 239 -3.31 -7.23 -4.85
N THR A 240 -2.15 -7.67 -5.30
CA THR A 240 -1.35 -8.65 -4.54
C THR A 240 0.12 -8.31 -4.47
N TRP A 241 0.72 -8.62 -3.32
CA TRP A 241 2.11 -8.37 -2.94
C TRP A 241 2.68 -9.54 -2.13
N THR A 242 3.95 -9.81 -2.06
CA THR A 242 4.91 -9.38 -3.04
C THR A 242 5.27 -10.56 -3.90
N LEU A 243 5.17 -10.40 -5.20
CA LEU A 243 5.48 -11.47 -6.17
C LEU A 243 6.98 -11.48 -6.44
N ARG A 244 7.65 -12.61 -6.15
CA ARG A 244 9.10 -12.75 -6.23
C ARG A 244 9.56 -13.74 -7.28
N THR A 245 8.61 -14.40 -7.94
CA THR A 245 8.91 -15.36 -8.99
C THR A 245 7.99 -15.13 -10.18
N LYS A 246 8.48 -15.49 -11.37
CA LYS A 246 7.67 -15.43 -12.60
C LYS A 246 6.44 -16.33 -12.52
N GLU A 247 6.54 -17.48 -11.84
CA GLU A 247 5.43 -18.42 -11.67
C GLU A 247 4.29 -17.82 -10.83
N ASP A 248 4.64 -17.20 -9.68
CA ASP A 248 3.65 -16.52 -8.83
C ASP A 248 3.01 -15.33 -9.57
N TYR A 249 3.82 -14.60 -10.35
CA TYR A 249 3.35 -13.49 -11.17
C TYR A 249 2.34 -13.96 -12.22
N ASP A 250 2.69 -14.96 -13.03
CA ASP A 250 1.80 -15.49 -14.06
C ASP A 250 0.49 -16.02 -13.46
N THR A 251 0.59 -16.67 -12.29
CA THR A 251 -0.59 -17.14 -11.55
C THR A 251 -1.45 -15.97 -11.08
N ALA A 252 -0.85 -14.92 -10.50
CA ALA A 252 -1.56 -13.75 -10.02
C ALA A 252 -2.30 -13.02 -11.16
N VAL A 253 -1.63 -12.81 -12.29
CA VAL A 253 -2.22 -12.19 -13.50
C VAL A 253 -3.37 -13.04 -14.04
N ALA A 254 -3.19 -14.37 -14.14
CA ALA A 254 -4.24 -15.29 -14.60
C ALA A 254 -5.46 -15.30 -13.66
N GLU A 255 -5.26 -15.13 -12.35
CA GLU A 255 -6.34 -14.97 -11.36
C GLU A 255 -6.95 -13.55 -11.37
N GLY A 256 -6.43 -12.61 -12.17
CA GLY A 256 -6.93 -11.24 -12.31
C GLY A 256 -6.60 -10.34 -11.12
N TRP A 257 -5.39 -10.49 -10.55
CA TRP A 257 -4.83 -9.58 -9.57
C TRP A 257 -4.01 -8.48 -10.27
N ILE A 258 -3.98 -7.29 -9.71
CA ILE A 258 -2.97 -6.27 -10.02
C ILE A 258 -1.68 -6.68 -9.31
N PRO A 259 -0.56 -6.90 -10.04
CA PRO A 259 0.66 -7.44 -9.48
C PRO A 259 1.58 -6.35 -8.91
N ILE A 260 2.03 -6.52 -7.66
CA ILE A 260 3.17 -5.80 -7.09
C ILE A 260 4.32 -6.82 -6.98
N PHE A 261 5.40 -6.57 -7.72
CA PHE A 261 6.52 -7.52 -7.90
C PHE A 261 7.85 -6.95 -7.42
N GLU A 262 8.80 -7.84 -7.10
CA GLU A 262 10.19 -7.48 -6.80
C GLU A 262 11.16 -8.62 -7.17
N ASN A 263 12.46 -8.32 -7.32
CA ASN A 263 13.57 -9.27 -7.54
C ASN A 263 13.56 -10.01 -8.89
N PHE A 264 12.73 -9.61 -9.84
CA PHE A 264 12.76 -10.09 -11.22
C PHE A 264 12.12 -9.06 -12.16
N ILE A 265 12.26 -9.26 -13.46
CA ILE A 265 11.57 -8.47 -14.50
C ILE A 265 10.42 -9.32 -15.06
N PRO A 266 9.15 -8.91 -14.94
CA PRO A 266 7.98 -9.67 -15.39
C PRO A 266 7.84 -9.76 -16.92
#